data_acba170a1961a029efae77eb3278691d
#
_entry.id   acba170a1961a029efae77eb3278691d
#
_cell.length_a   1.000
_cell.length_b   1.000
_cell.length_c   1.000
_cell.angle_alpha   90.00
_cell.angle_beta   90.00
_cell.angle_gamma   90.00
#
_symmetry.space_group_name_H-M   'P 1'
#
loop_
_entity.id
_entity.type
_entity.pdbx_description
1 polymer ?
#
loop_
_entity_poly.entity_id
_entity_poly.type
_entity_poly.pdbx_seq_one_letter_code
_entity_poly.pdbx_strand_id
1 'polypeptide(L)' 'AESMKATLDLFRALGSPNTDCRADGAAVGGARQSYLFNSTVAGIDQADAILLIGTNPRLEAPVLNARIRKA' A
#
# COMPACT_ATOMS: atom_id res chain seq x y z
N ALA A 1 -8.79 -2.07 -14.53
CA ALA A 1 -8.21 -0.73 -14.52
C ALA A 1 -9.03 0.25 -15.36
N GLU A 2 -9.47 -0.12 -16.55
CA GLU A 2 -10.27 0.76 -17.44
C GLU A 2 -11.60 1.16 -16.81
N SER A 3 -12.31 0.22 -16.17
CA SER A 3 -13.58 0.50 -15.48
C SER A 3 -13.40 1.48 -14.32
N MET A 4 -12.31 1.37 -13.59
CA MET A 4 -11.97 2.28 -12.49
C MET A 4 -11.69 3.69 -13.01
N LYS A 5 -10.95 3.80 -14.11
CA LYS A 5 -10.66 5.06 -14.78
C LYS A 5 -11.93 5.71 -15.31
N ALA A 6 -12.79 4.94 -15.98
CA ALA A 6 -14.06 5.41 -16.51
C ALA A 6 -15.00 5.91 -15.39
N THR A 7 -15.06 5.19 -14.27
CA THR A 7 -15.84 5.60 -13.09
C THR A 7 -15.32 6.92 -12.53
N LEU A 8 -14.02 7.07 -12.37
CA LEU A 8 -13.41 8.31 -11.89
C LEU A 8 -13.72 9.49 -12.82
N ASP A 9 -13.62 9.29 -14.13
CA ASP A 9 -13.89 10.33 -15.12
C ASP A 9 -15.38 10.73 -15.11
N LEU A 10 -16.29 9.76 -14.91
CA LEU A 10 -17.71 10.03 -14.78
C LEU A 10 -18.00 10.93 -13.56
N PHE A 11 -17.46 10.59 -12.40
CA PHE A 11 -17.66 11.39 -11.19
C PHE A 11 -17.06 12.79 -11.32
N ARG A 12 -15.93 12.94 -11.98
CA ARG A 12 -15.33 14.24 -12.29
C ARG A 12 -16.21 15.06 -13.24
N ALA A 13 -16.77 14.44 -14.26
CA ALA A 13 -17.68 15.09 -15.20
C ALA A 13 -18.99 15.55 -14.52
N LEU A 14 -19.46 14.81 -13.50
CA LEU A 14 -20.61 15.19 -12.68
C LEU A 14 -20.27 16.25 -11.62
N GLY A 15 -19.01 16.64 -11.49
CA GLY A 15 -18.55 17.63 -10.50
C GLY A 15 -18.49 17.10 -9.06
N SER A 16 -18.51 15.79 -8.86
CA SER A 16 -18.42 15.18 -7.53
C SER A 16 -16.99 14.86 -7.14
N PRO A 17 -16.48 15.38 -6.00
CA PRO A 17 -15.16 15.03 -5.48
C PRO A 17 -15.18 13.75 -4.64
N ASN A 18 -16.35 13.14 -4.41
CA ASN A 18 -16.54 12.04 -3.46
C ASN A 18 -16.17 10.70 -4.09
N THR A 19 -14.87 10.47 -4.29
CA THR A 19 -14.33 9.21 -4.81
C THR A 19 -13.24 8.71 -3.90
N ASP A 20 -13.27 7.42 -3.57
CA ASP A 20 -12.24 6.75 -2.78
C ASP A 20 -12.05 5.31 -3.26
N CYS A 21 -10.83 4.78 -3.11
CA CYS A 21 -10.49 3.41 -3.47
C CYS A 21 -10.04 2.57 -2.27
N ARG A 22 -10.06 3.14 -1.06
CA ARG A 22 -9.51 2.49 0.14
C ARG A 22 -10.62 1.89 0.98
N ALA A 23 -10.69 0.56 0.99
CA ALA A 23 -11.70 -0.17 1.76
C ALA A 23 -11.47 -0.08 3.28
N ASP A 24 -10.24 0.16 3.72
CA ASP A 24 -9.85 0.28 5.12
C ASP A 24 -9.88 1.72 5.66
N GLY A 25 -10.26 2.68 4.82
CA GLY A 25 -10.27 4.10 5.19
C GLY A 25 -8.90 4.73 5.38
N ALA A 26 -7.83 4.08 4.95
CA ALA A 26 -6.48 4.61 5.08
C ALA A 26 -6.31 5.94 4.36
N ALA A 27 -5.78 6.94 5.05
CA ALA A 27 -5.42 8.23 4.48
C ALA A 27 -3.94 8.23 4.09
N VAL A 28 -3.67 8.24 2.80
CA VAL A 28 -2.31 8.27 2.25
C VAL A 28 -2.10 9.63 1.60
N GLY A 29 -1.08 10.37 2.06
CA GLY A 29 -0.78 11.69 1.55
C GLY A 29 0.70 12.03 1.61
N GLY A 30 1.06 13.19 1.10
CA GLY A 30 2.44 13.64 1.04
C GLY A 30 3.21 13.12 -0.18
N ALA A 31 4.53 13.17 -0.10
CA ALA A 31 5.38 12.67 -1.17
C ALA A 31 5.23 11.16 -1.35
N ARG A 32 5.28 10.70 -2.60
CA ARG A 32 5.05 9.29 -2.94
C ARG A 32 5.97 8.34 -2.16
N GLN A 33 7.23 8.69 -1.98
CA GLN A 33 8.19 7.88 -1.26
C GLN A 33 7.88 7.72 0.24
N SER A 34 7.04 8.56 0.81
CA SER A 34 6.69 8.48 2.24
C SER A 34 5.74 7.32 2.59
N TYR A 35 5.04 6.76 1.60
CA TYR A 35 4.10 5.65 1.81
C TYR A 35 4.41 4.41 0.97
N LEU A 36 5.49 4.42 0.20
CA LEU A 36 5.94 3.24 -0.55
C LEU A 36 7.02 2.49 0.22
N PHE A 37 7.06 1.19 0.04
CA PHE A 37 8.12 0.35 0.57
C PHE A 37 9.38 0.53 -0.27
N ASN A 38 10.37 1.27 0.26
CA ASN A 38 11.54 1.71 -0.49
C ASN A 38 12.71 0.73 -0.44
N SER A 39 12.75 -0.18 0.54
CA SER A 39 13.88 -1.08 0.78
C SER A 39 13.95 -2.27 -0.17
N THR A 40 12.98 -2.45 -1.04
CA THR A 40 12.76 -3.60 -1.92
C THR A 40 12.50 -4.91 -1.16
N VAL A 41 11.85 -5.87 -1.80
CA VAL A 41 11.56 -7.17 -1.19
C VAL A 41 12.85 -7.96 -0.91
N ALA A 42 13.82 -7.88 -1.83
CA ALA A 42 15.14 -8.51 -1.65
C ALA A 42 15.95 -7.86 -0.52
N GLY A 43 15.78 -6.56 -0.31
CA GLY A 43 16.47 -5.82 0.75
C GLY A 43 16.07 -6.25 2.16
N ILE A 44 14.93 -6.89 2.34
CA ILE A 44 14.53 -7.44 3.64
C ILE A 44 15.52 -8.49 4.13
N ASP A 45 16.04 -9.33 3.25
CA ASP A 45 16.96 -10.40 3.60
C ASP A 45 18.32 -9.86 4.12
N GLN A 46 18.60 -8.57 3.89
CA GLN A 46 19.84 -7.88 4.29
C GLN A 46 19.61 -6.90 5.45
N ALA A 47 18.42 -6.85 6.01
CA ALA A 47 18.09 -5.91 7.08
C ALA A 47 18.65 -6.39 8.42
N ASP A 48 19.34 -5.51 9.14
CA ASP A 48 19.83 -5.76 10.49
C ASP A 48 18.71 -5.61 11.54
N ALA A 49 17.69 -4.82 11.23
CA ALA A 49 16.53 -4.62 12.08
C ALA A 49 15.27 -4.36 11.24
N ILE A 50 14.15 -4.88 11.69
CA ILE A 50 12.85 -4.69 11.03
C ILE A 50 11.83 -4.23 12.08
N LEU A 51 11.19 -3.08 11.81
CA LEU A 51 10.12 -2.54 12.65
C LEU A 51 8.78 -2.68 11.94
N LEU A 52 7.84 -3.34 12.60
CA LEU A 52 6.47 -3.52 12.11
C LEU A 52 5.53 -2.67 12.96
N ILE A 53 4.78 -1.77 12.32
CA ILE A 53 3.85 -0.87 13.00
C ILE A 53 2.47 -1.03 12.39
N GLY A 54 1.48 -1.42 13.20
CA GLY A 54 0.07 -1.48 12.78
C GLY A 54 -0.21 -2.45 11.64
N THR A 55 0.66 -3.46 11.43
CA THR A 55 0.53 -4.43 10.35
C THR A 55 0.72 -5.86 10.87
N ASN A 56 0.04 -6.81 10.22
CA ASN A 56 0.20 -8.23 10.50
C ASN A 56 0.66 -8.97 9.23
N PRO A 57 1.98 -9.07 8.98
CA PRO A 57 2.50 -9.69 7.77
C PRO A 57 2.09 -11.15 7.58
N ARG A 58 1.78 -11.84 8.67
CA ARG A 58 1.33 -13.24 8.59
C ARG A 58 0.00 -13.37 7.84
N LEU A 59 -0.90 -12.42 8.01
CA LEU A 59 -2.22 -12.41 7.36
C LEU A 59 -2.21 -11.60 6.07
N GLU A 60 -1.54 -10.45 6.07
CA GLU A 60 -1.59 -9.48 4.97
C GLU A 60 -0.61 -9.81 3.84
N ALA A 61 0.56 -10.41 4.18
CA ALA A 61 1.61 -10.71 3.22
C ALA A 61 2.43 -11.95 3.68
N PRO A 62 1.84 -13.15 3.63
CA PRO A 62 2.47 -14.34 4.22
C PRO A 62 3.81 -14.73 3.58
N VAL A 63 3.98 -14.51 2.28
CA VAL A 63 5.25 -14.78 1.59
C VAL A 63 6.32 -13.78 2.02
N LEU A 64 5.96 -12.50 2.20
CA LEU A 64 6.86 -11.49 2.73
C LEU A 64 7.24 -11.79 4.18
N ASN A 65 6.27 -12.27 4.98
CA ASN A 65 6.51 -12.67 6.35
C ASN A 65 7.55 -13.80 6.47
N ALA A 66 7.60 -14.72 5.51
CA ALA A 66 8.64 -15.77 5.47
C ALA A 66 10.04 -15.15 5.36
N ARG A 67 10.23 -14.11 4.55
CA ARG A 67 11.50 -13.38 4.45
C ARG A 67 11.83 -12.63 5.73
N ILE A 68 10.87 -11.94 6.31
CA ILE A 68 11.04 -11.22 7.60
C ILE A 68 11.48 -12.17 8.70
N ARG A 69 10.94 -13.37 8.75
CA ARG A 69 11.31 -14.38 9.75
C ARG A 69 12.69 -15.00 9.51
N LYS A 70 13.13 -15.00 8.26
CA LYS A 70 14.46 -15.50 7.89
C LYS A 70 15.56 -14.47 8.20
N ALA A 71 15.26 -13.20 7.98
CA ALA A 71 16.16 -12.10 8.31
C ALA A 71 16.32 -11.93 9.82
#